data_72322a6629780b9654bf7261ca97d1c3
#
_entry.id   72322a6629780b9654bf7261ca97d1c3
#
_cell.length_a   1.000
_cell.length_b   1.000
_cell.length_c   1.000
_cell.angle_alpha   90.00
_cell.angle_beta   90.00
_cell.angle_gamma   90.00
#
_symmetry.space_group_name_H-M   'P 1'
#
loop_
_entity.id
_entity.type
_entity.pdbx_description
1 polymer ?
#
loop_
_entity_poly.entity_id
_entity_poly.type
_entity_poly.pdbx_seq_one_letter_code
_entity_poly.pdbx_strand_id
1 'polypeptide(L)'
;MSMVNLARTLAKMGYLNDERLFEALTMIDRRHFVEKDLVSAAYSDRVCISFYERGKILSTSTQPSLLVSMIESLCLENHYRVLEIGTGTGFCACVLGKFLDRGSVLSIEINPDVAEKARVNISMYDLDNVKVITGDGREGFIEGAPYDAVISTVALDGMSFVLFRQMKLRARAAIPVFRDYRNTPVFLFEKDGETSFSAYEIIPAVFMTVGEIKADPLYRFSSFRAIVTRE
;
A
#
# COMPACT_ATOMS: atom_id res chain seq x y z
N MET A 1 -6.60 7.65 23.59
CA MET A 1 -6.85 6.66 22.52
C MET A 1 -5.56 5.90 22.27
N SER A 2 -5.61 4.69 21.70
CA SER A 2 -4.43 3.89 21.40
C SER A 2 -4.65 3.07 20.13
N MET A 3 -3.57 2.53 19.52
CA MET A 3 -3.67 1.62 18.39
C MET A 3 -4.52 0.39 18.69
N VAL A 4 -4.44 -0.15 19.91
CA VAL A 4 -5.29 -1.27 20.35
C VAL A 4 -6.79 -0.92 20.26
N ASN A 5 -7.17 0.28 20.69
CA ASN A 5 -8.58 0.72 20.61
C ASN A 5 -9.04 0.92 19.16
N LEU A 6 -8.17 1.48 18.30
CA LEU A 6 -8.44 1.61 16.89
C LEU A 6 -8.61 0.22 16.25
N ALA A 7 -7.66 -0.69 16.45
CA ALA A 7 -7.72 -2.05 15.90
C ALA A 7 -9.00 -2.81 16.34
N ARG A 8 -9.38 -2.72 17.62
CA ARG A 8 -10.64 -3.29 18.12
C ARG A 8 -11.87 -2.69 17.43
N THR A 9 -11.85 -1.39 17.17
CA THR A 9 -12.94 -0.73 16.43
C THR A 9 -13.03 -1.25 15.00
N LEU A 10 -11.89 -1.35 14.31
CA LEU A 10 -11.84 -1.88 12.94
C LEU A 10 -12.30 -3.35 12.88
N ALA A 11 -11.91 -4.16 13.85
CA ALA A 11 -12.37 -5.56 13.94
C ALA A 11 -13.89 -5.65 14.18
N LYS A 12 -14.44 -4.84 15.09
CA LYS A 12 -15.90 -4.78 15.32
C LYS A 12 -16.69 -4.32 14.09
N MET A 13 -16.09 -3.48 13.25
CA MET A 13 -16.70 -3.01 12.00
C MET A 13 -16.51 -4.00 10.84
N GLY A 14 -15.79 -5.11 11.03
CA GLY A 14 -15.54 -6.12 10.01
C GLY A 14 -14.43 -5.77 9.01
N TYR A 15 -13.65 -4.72 9.25
CA TYR A 15 -12.52 -4.36 8.38
C TYR A 15 -11.23 -5.13 8.69
N LEU A 16 -11.09 -5.66 9.90
CA LEU A 16 -9.88 -6.32 10.39
C LEU A 16 -10.25 -7.69 10.97
N ASN A 17 -9.99 -8.76 10.23
CA ASN A 17 -10.39 -10.13 10.56
C ASN A 17 -9.19 -11.06 10.83
N ASP A 18 -8.01 -10.79 10.28
CA ASP A 18 -6.79 -11.56 10.54
C ASP A 18 -6.18 -11.13 11.89
N GLU A 19 -6.07 -12.07 12.84
CA GLU A 19 -5.50 -11.83 14.17
C GLU A 19 -4.03 -11.40 14.11
N ARG A 20 -3.24 -11.91 13.16
CA ARG A 20 -1.84 -11.53 12.98
C ARG A 20 -1.74 -10.08 12.50
N LEU A 21 -2.66 -9.65 11.62
CA LEU A 21 -2.72 -8.26 11.18
C LEU A 21 -3.18 -7.35 12.33
N PHE A 22 -4.10 -7.82 13.18
CA PHE A 22 -4.48 -7.09 14.39
C PHE A 22 -3.26 -6.89 15.31
N GLU A 23 -2.48 -7.94 15.57
CA GLU A 23 -1.27 -7.84 16.39
C GLU A 23 -0.25 -6.88 15.75
N ALA A 24 0.07 -7.06 14.47
CA ALA A 24 1.00 -6.21 13.75
C ALA A 24 0.59 -4.72 13.82
N LEU A 25 -0.69 -4.42 13.57
CA LEU A 25 -1.23 -3.06 13.62
C LEU A 25 -1.10 -2.45 15.02
N THR A 26 -1.28 -3.23 16.07
CA THR A 26 -1.19 -2.72 17.47
C THR A 26 0.23 -2.47 17.93
N MET A 27 1.23 -3.10 17.31
CA MET A 27 2.66 -2.90 17.61
C MET A 27 3.23 -1.63 17.02
N ILE A 28 2.57 -1.03 16.03
CA ILE A 28 3.05 0.15 15.32
C ILE A 28 2.25 1.38 15.74
N ASP A 29 2.91 2.34 16.37
CA ASP A 29 2.27 3.58 16.82
C ASP A 29 2.17 4.58 15.65
N ARG A 30 0.96 4.74 15.12
CA ARG A 30 0.71 5.63 13.97
C ARG A 30 1.09 7.09 14.22
N ARG A 31 1.24 7.53 15.48
CA ARG A 31 1.70 8.90 15.82
C ARG A 31 3.08 9.23 15.27
N HIS A 32 3.95 8.24 15.11
CA HIS A 32 5.28 8.45 14.57
C HIS A 32 5.28 8.75 13.05
N PHE A 33 4.15 8.52 12.39
CA PHE A 33 4.00 8.58 10.94
C PHE A 33 3.08 9.71 10.46
N VAL A 34 2.68 10.61 11.34
CA VAL A 34 1.83 11.77 11.02
C VAL A 34 2.49 13.06 11.49
N GLU A 35 2.05 14.19 10.95
CA GLU A 35 2.53 15.50 11.39
C GLU A 35 2.20 15.74 12.87
N LYS A 36 3.07 16.48 13.56
CA LYS A 36 3.00 16.68 15.03
C LYS A 36 1.64 17.24 15.48
N ASP A 37 1.07 18.13 14.70
CA ASP A 37 -0.22 18.77 15.02
C ASP A 37 -1.41 17.82 14.85
N LEU A 38 -1.21 16.67 14.19
CA LEU A 38 -2.23 15.66 13.91
C LEU A 38 -2.12 14.40 14.76
N VAL A 39 -1.21 14.37 15.73
CA VAL A 39 -0.99 13.23 16.63
C VAL A 39 -2.27 12.77 17.33
N SER A 40 -3.16 13.71 17.71
CA SER A 40 -4.46 13.37 18.32
C SER A 40 -5.39 12.59 17.38
N ALA A 41 -5.26 12.81 16.05
CA ALA A 41 -6.03 12.13 15.02
C ALA A 41 -5.43 10.78 14.60
N ALA A 42 -4.19 10.47 15.00
CA ALA A 42 -3.49 9.25 14.58
C ALA A 42 -4.23 7.95 14.94
N TYR A 43 -5.02 7.97 16.01
CA TYR A 43 -5.82 6.83 16.46
C TYR A 43 -7.27 6.85 15.97
N SER A 44 -7.60 7.73 15.02
CA SER A 44 -8.91 7.76 14.38
C SER A 44 -8.85 7.06 13.01
N ASP A 45 -10.01 6.59 12.56
CA ASP A 45 -10.15 6.01 11.22
C ASP A 45 -10.31 7.10 10.16
N ARG A 46 -9.23 7.90 9.98
CA ARG A 46 -9.17 9.02 9.03
C ARG A 46 -7.81 9.09 8.35
N VAL A 47 -7.78 9.69 7.18
CA VAL A 47 -6.54 10.13 6.53
C VAL A 47 -5.89 11.20 7.39
N CYS A 48 -4.57 11.16 7.55
CA CYS A 48 -3.79 12.20 8.24
C CYS A 48 -2.66 12.67 7.32
N ILE A 49 -2.36 13.97 7.32
CA ILE A 49 -1.14 14.48 6.69
C ILE A 49 0.05 13.87 7.41
N SER A 50 0.98 13.30 6.68
CA SER A 50 2.16 12.61 7.22
C SER A 50 3.46 13.33 6.90
N PHE A 51 3.50 14.11 5.83
CA PHE A 51 4.64 14.96 5.49
C PHE A 51 4.17 16.23 4.78
N TYR A 52 4.60 17.37 5.32
CA TYR A 52 4.25 18.69 4.82
C TYR A 52 5.51 19.54 4.69
N GLU A 53 5.74 20.12 3.52
CA GLU A 53 6.90 20.98 3.30
C GLU A 53 6.54 22.15 2.38
N ARG A 54 7.04 23.36 2.73
CA ARG A 54 6.92 24.59 1.92
C ARG A 54 5.49 24.88 1.42
N GLY A 55 4.50 24.68 2.26
CA GLY A 55 3.10 24.93 1.92
C GLY A 55 2.43 23.83 1.11
N LYS A 56 3.08 22.66 0.91
CA LYS A 56 2.55 21.52 0.15
C LYS A 56 2.47 20.26 0.99
N ILE A 57 1.38 19.52 0.84
CA ILE A 57 1.25 18.17 1.36
C ILE A 57 1.98 17.23 0.38
N LEU A 58 3.04 16.59 0.85
CA LEU A 58 3.83 15.65 0.07
C LEU A 58 3.47 14.20 0.37
N SER A 59 2.90 13.91 1.54
CA SER A 59 2.44 12.57 1.89
C SER A 59 1.27 12.60 2.88
N THR A 60 0.44 11.57 2.80
CA THR A 60 -0.64 11.30 3.75
C THR A 60 -0.56 9.86 4.26
N SER A 61 -0.90 9.64 5.53
CA SER A 61 -1.10 8.31 6.08
C SER A 61 -2.52 7.86 5.77
N THR A 62 -2.65 6.77 5.04
CA THR A 62 -3.92 6.18 4.58
C THR A 62 -4.87 5.94 5.75
N GLN A 63 -6.17 6.08 5.51
CA GLN A 63 -7.22 5.73 6.47
C GLN A 63 -7.05 4.27 6.91
N PRO A 64 -7.01 3.98 8.23
CA PRO A 64 -6.73 2.65 8.74
C PRO A 64 -7.66 1.54 8.24
N SER A 65 -8.98 1.78 8.19
CA SER A 65 -9.93 0.78 7.65
C SER A 65 -9.62 0.41 6.21
N LEU A 66 -9.31 1.42 5.38
CA LEU A 66 -8.94 1.21 3.98
C LEU A 66 -7.64 0.42 3.87
N LEU A 67 -6.61 0.77 4.64
CA LEU A 67 -5.32 0.10 4.63
C LEU A 67 -5.45 -1.38 5.03
N VAL A 68 -6.12 -1.68 6.15
CA VAL A 68 -6.26 -3.08 6.60
C VAL A 68 -7.10 -3.90 5.64
N SER A 69 -8.16 -3.33 5.04
CA SER A 69 -8.96 -4.02 4.02
C SER A 69 -8.13 -4.34 2.75
N MET A 70 -7.24 -3.44 2.34
CA MET A 70 -6.32 -3.71 1.24
C MET A 70 -5.35 -4.84 1.58
N ILE A 71 -4.75 -4.83 2.77
CA ILE A 71 -3.82 -5.87 3.22
C ILE A 71 -4.54 -7.22 3.31
N GLU A 72 -5.74 -7.29 3.88
CA GLU A 72 -6.53 -8.53 3.98
C GLU A 72 -6.89 -9.11 2.61
N SER A 73 -7.21 -8.25 1.62
CA SER A 73 -7.53 -8.71 0.27
C SER A 73 -6.39 -9.46 -0.43
N LEU A 74 -5.14 -9.18 -0.02
CA LEU A 74 -3.96 -9.85 -0.56
C LEU A 74 -3.78 -11.28 -0.06
N CYS A 75 -4.45 -11.70 1.01
CA CYS A 75 -4.32 -13.03 1.64
C CYS A 75 -2.86 -13.39 1.90
N LEU A 76 -2.13 -12.51 2.57
CA LEU A 76 -0.70 -12.65 2.79
C LEU A 76 -0.34 -13.84 3.70
N GLU A 77 0.73 -14.54 3.34
CA GLU A 77 1.39 -15.49 4.23
C GLU A 77 2.66 -14.86 4.83
N ASN A 78 3.03 -15.24 6.05
CA ASN A 78 4.09 -14.58 6.82
C ASN A 78 5.49 -14.66 6.20
N HIS A 79 5.70 -15.51 5.19
CA HIS A 79 6.96 -15.66 4.45
C HIS A 79 6.97 -14.94 3.09
N TYR A 80 5.90 -14.22 2.75
CA TYR A 80 5.79 -13.56 1.45
C TYR A 80 6.77 -12.42 1.29
N ARG A 81 7.20 -12.22 0.05
CA ARG A 81 7.92 -11.02 -0.39
C ARG A 81 6.92 -10.04 -0.99
N VAL A 82 6.75 -8.91 -0.32
CA VAL A 82 5.78 -7.88 -0.70
C VAL A 82 6.48 -6.65 -1.26
N LEU A 83 5.98 -6.16 -2.39
CA LEU A 83 6.33 -4.84 -2.91
C LEU A 83 5.26 -3.83 -2.48
N GLU A 84 5.68 -2.76 -1.83
CA GLU A 84 4.85 -1.59 -1.54
C GLU A 84 5.23 -0.42 -2.44
N ILE A 85 4.23 0.24 -3.03
CA ILE A 85 4.39 1.44 -3.84
C ILE A 85 3.75 2.61 -3.11
N GLY A 86 4.56 3.65 -2.83
CA GLY A 86 4.16 4.78 -2.01
C GLY A 86 4.42 4.54 -0.52
N THR A 87 5.69 4.47 -0.12
CA THR A 87 6.08 4.29 1.30
C THR A 87 5.46 5.35 2.20
N GLY A 88 5.33 6.59 1.69
CA GLY A 88 5.01 7.72 2.52
C GLY A 88 6.00 7.83 3.68
N THR A 89 5.51 8.04 4.88
CA THR A 89 6.37 8.08 6.09
C THR A 89 6.62 6.71 6.72
N GLY A 90 6.16 5.59 6.09
CA GLY A 90 6.53 4.22 6.45
C GLY A 90 5.53 3.46 7.31
N PHE A 91 4.31 3.96 7.54
CA PHE A 91 3.33 3.28 8.41
C PHE A 91 2.93 1.90 7.88
N CYS A 92 2.52 1.83 6.61
CA CYS A 92 2.13 0.55 5.98
C CYS A 92 3.32 -0.42 5.92
N ALA A 93 4.51 0.07 5.52
CA ALA A 93 5.74 -0.74 5.52
C ALA A 93 6.03 -1.37 6.89
N CYS A 94 5.88 -0.61 7.99
CA CYS A 94 6.08 -1.14 9.35
C CYS A 94 5.03 -2.19 9.72
N VAL A 95 3.75 -1.94 9.41
CA VAL A 95 2.66 -2.92 9.68
C VAL A 95 2.93 -4.21 8.92
N LEU A 96 3.27 -4.12 7.62
CA LEU A 96 3.62 -5.28 6.80
C LEU A 96 4.88 -5.98 7.33
N GLY A 97 5.90 -5.23 7.76
CA GLY A 97 7.13 -5.79 8.32
C GLY A 97 6.88 -6.60 9.59
N LYS A 98 5.97 -6.14 10.46
CA LYS A 98 5.55 -6.91 11.66
C LYS A 98 4.68 -8.10 11.31
N PHE A 99 3.83 -8.00 10.29
CA PHE A 99 2.98 -9.10 9.83
C PHE A 99 3.79 -10.22 9.16
N LEU A 100 4.85 -9.88 8.42
CA LEU A 100 5.67 -10.79 7.60
C LEU A 100 6.94 -11.19 8.37
N ASP A 101 6.82 -11.90 9.48
CA ASP A 101 7.93 -12.23 10.39
C ASP A 101 9.05 -13.08 9.75
N ARG A 102 8.73 -13.82 8.68
CA ARG A 102 9.66 -14.64 7.88
C ARG A 102 9.76 -14.18 6.42
N GLY A 103 9.06 -13.12 6.08
CA GLY A 103 9.01 -12.54 4.76
C GLY A 103 9.81 -11.24 4.66
N SER A 104 9.53 -10.46 3.63
CA SER A 104 10.19 -9.17 3.45
C SER A 104 9.31 -8.16 2.75
N VAL A 105 9.52 -6.89 3.06
CA VAL A 105 8.87 -5.75 2.42
C VAL A 105 9.93 -4.93 1.69
N LEU A 106 9.72 -4.71 0.41
CA LEU A 106 10.44 -3.70 -0.34
C LEU A 106 9.45 -2.58 -0.63
N SER A 107 9.73 -1.38 -0.17
CA SER A 107 8.85 -0.23 -0.26
C SER A 107 9.51 0.88 -1.07
N ILE A 108 8.78 1.46 -2.04
CA ILE A 108 9.31 2.47 -2.96
C ILE A 108 8.61 3.80 -2.71
N GLU A 109 9.41 4.85 -2.53
CA GLU A 109 8.95 6.23 -2.38
C GLU A 109 9.64 7.13 -3.42
N ILE A 110 8.83 7.89 -4.16
CA ILE A 110 9.35 8.74 -5.23
C ILE A 110 10.03 10.01 -4.68
N ASN A 111 9.58 10.51 -3.54
CA ASN A 111 10.12 11.71 -2.93
C ASN A 111 11.28 11.35 -1.98
N PRO A 112 12.51 11.84 -2.22
CA PRO A 112 13.67 11.47 -1.40
C PRO A 112 13.56 11.92 0.06
N ASP A 113 12.94 13.07 0.36
CA ASP A 113 12.82 13.59 1.72
C ASP A 113 11.79 12.77 2.51
N VAL A 114 10.70 12.37 1.86
CA VAL A 114 9.69 11.47 2.44
C VAL A 114 10.28 10.08 2.67
N ALA A 115 11.07 9.56 1.71
CA ALA A 115 11.76 8.28 1.84
C ALA A 115 12.76 8.27 3.01
N GLU A 116 13.50 9.36 3.20
CA GLU A 116 14.42 9.48 4.34
C GLU A 116 13.64 9.53 5.67
N LYS A 117 12.54 10.27 5.70
CA LYS A 117 11.65 10.28 6.87
C LYS A 117 11.12 8.89 7.19
N ALA A 118 10.77 8.11 6.16
CA ALA A 118 10.35 6.71 6.33
C ALA A 118 11.44 5.84 6.95
N ARG A 119 12.69 5.93 6.45
CA ARG A 119 13.83 5.17 7.01
C ARG A 119 14.04 5.48 8.50
N VAL A 120 13.98 6.75 8.87
CA VAL A 120 14.08 7.17 10.28
C VAL A 120 12.93 6.61 11.11
N ASN A 121 11.70 6.66 10.62
CA ASN A 121 10.55 6.12 11.35
C ASN A 121 10.62 4.59 11.50
N ILE A 122 10.98 3.88 10.42
CA ILE A 122 11.10 2.41 10.41
C ILE A 122 12.19 1.93 11.37
N SER A 123 13.31 2.65 11.46
CA SER A 123 14.42 2.30 12.38
C SER A 123 14.04 2.27 13.86
N MET A 124 12.90 2.88 14.23
CA MET A 124 12.36 2.82 15.60
C MET A 124 11.72 1.47 15.97
N TYR A 125 11.58 0.54 15.01
CA TYR A 125 10.75 -0.66 15.17
C TYR A 125 11.50 -2.00 15.01
N ASP A 126 12.82 -1.99 14.88
CA ASP A 126 13.66 -3.19 14.68
C ASP A 126 13.11 -4.10 13.56
N LEU A 127 12.99 -3.53 12.36
CA LEU A 127 12.44 -4.20 11.18
C LEU A 127 13.53 -4.42 10.12
N ASP A 128 14.37 -5.44 10.30
CA ASP A 128 15.44 -5.81 9.36
C ASP A 128 14.90 -6.33 8.02
N ASN A 129 13.63 -6.73 8.00
CA ASN A 129 12.93 -7.25 6.83
C ASN A 129 12.24 -6.18 5.96
N VAL A 130 12.38 -4.89 6.31
CA VAL A 130 11.80 -3.75 5.56
C VAL A 130 12.91 -2.94 4.92
N LYS A 131 12.86 -2.78 3.59
CA LYS A 131 13.81 -1.96 2.83
C LYS A 131 13.08 -0.84 2.08
N VAL A 132 13.51 0.41 2.26
CA VAL A 132 12.98 1.57 1.54
C VAL A 132 13.90 1.96 0.39
N ILE A 133 13.35 2.01 -0.83
CA ILE A 133 14.02 2.44 -2.06
C ILE A 133 13.45 3.82 -2.44
N THR A 134 14.33 4.76 -2.77
CA THR A 134 13.92 6.02 -3.39
C THR A 134 13.85 5.82 -4.90
N GLY A 135 12.66 6.00 -5.50
CA GLY A 135 12.47 5.78 -6.93
C GLY A 135 11.02 5.84 -7.36
N ASP A 136 10.79 5.60 -8.65
CA ASP A 136 9.46 5.55 -9.23
C ASP A 136 8.86 4.14 -9.05
N GLY A 137 7.86 4.00 -8.20
CA GLY A 137 7.20 2.73 -7.92
C GLY A 137 6.44 2.13 -9.11
N ARG A 138 6.15 2.91 -10.18
CA ARG A 138 5.53 2.40 -11.42
C ARG A 138 6.43 1.42 -12.15
N GLU A 139 7.74 1.54 -11.97
CA GLU A 139 8.75 0.62 -12.53
C GLU A 139 8.94 -0.64 -11.66
N GLY A 140 8.39 -0.67 -10.45
CA GLY A 140 8.68 -1.70 -9.46
C GLY A 140 10.16 -1.68 -9.06
N PHE A 141 10.69 -2.86 -8.72
CA PHE A 141 12.11 -3.04 -8.41
C PHE A 141 12.54 -4.45 -8.80
N ILE A 142 13.14 -4.57 -9.98
CA ILE A 142 13.41 -5.88 -10.61
C ILE A 142 14.43 -6.72 -9.80
N GLU A 143 15.37 -6.08 -9.11
CA GLU A 143 16.37 -6.75 -8.29
C GLU A 143 15.75 -7.44 -7.05
N GLY A 144 14.56 -7.01 -6.64
CA GLY A 144 13.81 -7.62 -5.54
C GLY A 144 12.79 -8.66 -5.99
N ALA A 145 12.51 -8.74 -7.31
CA ALA A 145 11.51 -9.65 -7.86
C ALA A 145 11.96 -11.13 -7.82
N PRO A 146 11.02 -12.09 -7.93
CA PRO A 146 9.57 -11.91 -8.05
C PRO A 146 8.89 -11.73 -6.69
N TYR A 147 7.75 -11.01 -6.72
CA TYR A 147 6.95 -10.71 -5.52
C TYR A 147 5.75 -11.66 -5.38
N ASP A 148 5.44 -12.01 -4.13
CA ASP A 148 4.26 -12.80 -3.77
C ASP A 148 3.00 -11.92 -3.73
N ALA A 149 3.16 -10.62 -3.40
CA ALA A 149 2.09 -9.65 -3.44
C ALA A 149 2.62 -8.23 -3.72
N VAL A 150 1.73 -7.37 -4.21
CA VAL A 150 1.97 -5.93 -4.42
C VAL A 150 0.87 -5.13 -3.73
N ILE A 151 1.23 -4.08 -3.01
CA ILE A 151 0.28 -3.11 -2.48
C ILE A 151 0.69 -1.71 -2.92
N SER A 152 -0.27 -0.91 -3.36
CA SER A 152 -0.02 0.50 -3.63
C SER A 152 -0.85 1.37 -2.71
N THR A 153 -0.21 2.29 -1.99
CA THR A 153 -0.88 3.32 -1.17
C THR A 153 -1.00 4.67 -1.89
N VAL A 154 -0.75 4.65 -3.19
CA VAL A 154 -0.94 5.77 -4.13
C VAL A 154 -1.67 5.28 -5.37
N ALA A 155 -2.41 6.16 -6.03
CA ALA A 155 -3.13 5.79 -7.23
C ALA A 155 -2.18 5.69 -8.43
N LEU A 156 -2.33 4.59 -9.18
CA LEU A 156 -1.62 4.30 -10.43
C LEU A 156 -2.60 4.33 -11.62
N ASP A 157 -2.09 4.33 -12.84
CA ASP A 157 -2.92 4.22 -14.07
C ASP A 157 -3.55 2.82 -14.23
N GLY A 158 -3.17 1.87 -13.39
CA GLY A 158 -3.58 0.47 -13.38
C GLY A 158 -2.39 -0.46 -13.20
N MET A 159 -2.57 -1.75 -13.53
CA MET A 159 -1.48 -2.73 -13.53
C MET A 159 -0.59 -2.50 -14.76
N SER A 160 0.64 -2.05 -14.56
CA SER A 160 1.61 -1.93 -15.65
C SER A 160 2.19 -3.31 -16.02
N PHE A 161 2.65 -3.45 -17.27
CA PHE A 161 3.34 -4.67 -17.71
C PHE A 161 4.61 -4.94 -16.89
N VAL A 162 5.31 -3.89 -16.53
CA VAL A 162 6.55 -3.98 -15.74
C VAL A 162 6.27 -4.56 -14.36
N LEU A 163 5.27 -4.05 -13.65
CA LEU A 163 4.86 -4.60 -12.35
C LEU A 163 4.33 -6.03 -12.46
N PHE A 164 3.49 -6.29 -13.47
CA PHE A 164 2.93 -7.61 -13.70
C PHE A 164 4.01 -8.69 -13.88
N ARG A 165 5.08 -8.39 -14.65
CA ARG A 165 6.19 -9.33 -14.86
C ARG A 165 6.99 -9.61 -13.59
N GLN A 166 6.98 -8.69 -12.65
CA GLN A 166 7.67 -8.84 -11.36
C GLN A 166 6.85 -9.63 -10.32
N MET A 167 5.61 -10.00 -10.64
CA MET A 167 4.74 -10.79 -9.76
C MET A 167 4.89 -12.28 -10.06
N LYS A 168 4.83 -13.11 -9.02
CA LYS A 168 4.70 -14.58 -9.15
C LYS A 168 3.33 -14.95 -9.74
N LEU A 169 3.22 -16.17 -10.27
CA LEU A 169 1.92 -16.75 -10.60
C LEU A 169 1.08 -16.86 -9.31
N ARG A 170 -0.21 -16.54 -9.40
CA ARG A 170 -1.15 -16.43 -8.27
C ARG A 170 -0.87 -15.28 -7.29
N ALA A 171 0.13 -14.46 -7.55
CA ALA A 171 0.34 -13.25 -6.77
C ALA A 171 -0.83 -12.28 -6.93
N ARG A 172 -1.14 -11.57 -5.84
CA ARG A 172 -2.20 -10.55 -5.78
C ARG A 172 -1.61 -9.16 -5.68
N ALA A 173 -2.32 -8.19 -6.24
CA ALA A 173 -1.97 -6.79 -6.10
C ALA A 173 -3.20 -5.96 -5.74
N ALA A 174 -3.14 -5.20 -4.65
CA ALA A 174 -4.17 -4.23 -4.27
C ALA A 174 -3.69 -2.83 -4.69
N ILE A 175 -4.32 -2.27 -5.72
CA ILE A 175 -3.87 -1.04 -6.37
C ILE A 175 -5.04 -0.08 -6.53
N PRO A 176 -4.96 1.16 -5.97
CA PRO A 176 -5.87 2.22 -6.33
C PRO A 176 -5.64 2.62 -7.80
N VAL A 177 -6.71 2.56 -8.60
CA VAL A 177 -6.63 2.88 -10.03
C VAL A 177 -7.20 4.27 -10.27
N PHE A 178 -6.39 5.14 -10.84
CA PHE A 178 -6.81 6.50 -11.15
C PHE A 178 -7.91 6.52 -12.23
N ARG A 179 -9.03 7.10 -11.91
CA ARG A 179 -10.09 7.45 -12.86
C ARG A 179 -10.21 8.96 -13.00
N ASP A 180 -10.23 9.65 -11.88
CA ASP A 180 -10.15 11.10 -11.76
C ASP A 180 -9.69 11.47 -10.33
N TYR A 181 -9.47 12.75 -10.04
CA TYR A 181 -8.95 13.24 -8.75
C TYR A 181 -9.89 13.01 -7.55
N ARG A 182 -11.12 12.55 -7.77
CA ARG A 182 -12.10 12.23 -6.73
C ARG A 182 -12.51 10.76 -6.73
N ASN A 183 -11.93 9.98 -7.63
CA ASN A 183 -12.32 8.59 -7.84
C ASN A 183 -11.10 7.75 -8.22
N THR A 184 -10.54 7.08 -7.21
CA THR A 184 -9.41 6.16 -7.35
C THR A 184 -9.73 4.85 -6.64
N PRO A 185 -10.72 4.08 -7.13
CA PRO A 185 -11.13 2.84 -6.48
C PRO A 185 -9.99 1.84 -6.42
N VAL A 186 -9.95 1.05 -5.35
CA VAL A 186 -8.98 -0.03 -5.21
C VAL A 186 -9.43 -1.23 -6.01
N PHE A 187 -8.55 -1.69 -6.89
CA PHE A 187 -8.70 -2.96 -7.60
C PHE A 187 -7.80 -4.02 -6.97
N LEU A 188 -8.34 -5.22 -6.84
CA LEU A 188 -7.57 -6.42 -6.60
C LEU A 188 -7.26 -7.07 -7.95
N PHE A 189 -5.98 -7.20 -8.26
CA PHE A 189 -5.49 -7.95 -9.42
C PHE A 189 -4.94 -9.29 -8.94
N GLU A 190 -5.22 -10.36 -9.65
CA GLU A 190 -4.62 -11.68 -9.43
C GLU A 190 -3.97 -12.16 -10.72
N LYS A 191 -2.67 -12.48 -10.68
CA LYS A 191 -1.94 -13.02 -11.82
C LYS A 191 -2.30 -14.48 -12.02
N ASP A 192 -3.12 -14.79 -13.00
CA ASP A 192 -3.63 -16.13 -13.30
C ASP A 192 -2.90 -16.84 -14.44
N GLY A 193 -2.00 -16.14 -15.14
CA GLY A 193 -1.16 -16.68 -16.20
C GLY A 193 0.08 -15.84 -16.48
N GLU A 194 0.91 -16.24 -17.43
CA GLU A 194 2.11 -15.49 -17.83
C GLU A 194 1.76 -14.14 -18.48
N THR A 195 0.58 -14.04 -19.09
CA THR A 195 0.10 -12.86 -19.82
C THR A 195 -1.33 -12.47 -19.44
N SER A 196 -1.89 -13.05 -18.38
CA SER A 196 -3.28 -12.82 -17.97
C SER A 196 -3.38 -12.53 -16.47
N PHE A 197 -4.35 -11.71 -16.12
CA PHE A 197 -4.76 -11.44 -14.73
C PHE A 197 -6.28 -11.21 -14.68
N SER A 198 -6.87 -11.54 -13.53
CA SER A 198 -8.21 -11.11 -13.16
C SER A 198 -8.14 -9.80 -12.38
N ALA A 199 -9.15 -8.95 -12.51
CA ALA A 199 -9.20 -7.68 -11.79
C ALA A 199 -10.62 -7.40 -11.29
N TYR A 200 -10.74 -7.04 -10.00
CA TYR A 200 -12.02 -6.76 -9.34
C TYR A 200 -11.91 -5.43 -8.60
N GLU A 201 -12.89 -4.54 -8.77
CA GLU A 201 -13.03 -3.37 -7.90
C GLU A 201 -13.52 -3.83 -6.52
N ILE A 202 -12.72 -3.57 -5.47
CA ILE A 202 -13.02 -4.06 -4.13
C ILE A 202 -13.43 -2.96 -3.16
N ILE A 203 -12.91 -1.72 -3.32
CA ILE A 203 -13.17 -0.62 -2.38
C ILE A 203 -13.25 0.71 -3.16
N PRO A 204 -14.34 1.49 -3.02
CA PRO A 204 -14.36 2.87 -3.49
C PRO A 204 -13.44 3.74 -2.62
N ALA A 205 -12.54 4.50 -3.25
CA ALA A 205 -11.54 5.26 -2.52
C ALA A 205 -11.06 6.50 -3.27
N VAL A 206 -10.32 7.38 -2.55
CA VAL A 206 -9.57 8.49 -3.11
C VAL A 206 -8.16 8.47 -2.54
N PHE A 207 -7.16 8.32 -3.40
CA PHE A 207 -5.75 8.32 -3.07
C PHE A 207 -5.01 9.45 -3.75
N MET A 208 -3.87 9.84 -3.19
CA MET A 208 -2.88 10.66 -3.89
C MET A 208 -2.33 9.90 -5.09
N THR A 209 -1.92 10.63 -6.12
CA THR A 209 -1.34 10.05 -7.34
C THR A 209 0.18 10.03 -7.29
N VAL A 210 0.81 9.07 -7.95
CA VAL A 210 2.26 9.06 -8.17
C VAL A 210 2.61 10.07 -9.26
N GLY A 211 3.22 11.19 -8.88
CA GLY A 211 3.66 12.20 -9.84
C GLY A 211 2.56 12.69 -10.78
N GLU A 212 2.95 13.12 -11.98
CA GLU A 212 1.98 13.43 -13.05
C GLU A 212 1.47 12.13 -13.67
N ILE A 213 0.15 11.91 -13.59
CA ILE A 213 -0.50 10.83 -14.33
C ILE A 213 -0.50 11.25 -15.81
N LYS A 214 0.27 10.52 -16.58
CA LYS A 214 0.17 10.58 -18.04
C LYS A 214 -1.04 9.73 -18.41
N ALA A 215 -2.22 10.34 -18.45
CA ALA A 215 -3.45 9.68 -18.85
C ALA A 215 -3.36 9.29 -20.33
N ASP A 216 -2.84 8.09 -20.59
CA ASP A 216 -3.11 7.38 -21.84
C ASP A 216 -4.17 6.29 -21.55
N PRO A 217 -5.45 6.56 -21.82
CA PRO A 217 -6.52 5.62 -21.54
C PRO A 217 -6.39 4.30 -22.33
N LEU A 218 -5.55 4.26 -23.38
CA LEU A 218 -5.30 3.06 -24.18
C LEU A 218 -4.32 2.10 -23.51
N TYR A 219 -3.48 2.55 -22.58
CA TYR A 219 -2.53 1.70 -21.85
C TYR A 219 -3.19 0.85 -20.75
N ARG A 220 -4.43 1.17 -20.38
CA ARG A 220 -5.09 0.53 -19.22
C ARG A 220 -5.42 -0.93 -19.44
N PHE A 221 -5.61 -1.41 -20.69
CA PHE A 221 -6.08 -2.78 -20.95
C PHE A 221 -5.67 -3.38 -22.32
N SER A 222 -4.86 -2.70 -23.14
CA SER A 222 -4.63 -3.13 -24.54
C SER A 222 -3.70 -4.35 -24.72
N SER A 223 -2.94 -4.72 -23.71
CA SER A 223 -1.99 -5.84 -23.80
C SER A 223 -2.42 -7.09 -23.01
N PHE A 224 -3.50 -7.02 -22.23
CA PHE A 224 -3.97 -8.09 -21.37
C PHE A 224 -5.46 -8.31 -21.56
N ARG A 225 -5.88 -9.56 -21.71
CA ARG A 225 -7.29 -9.92 -21.60
C ARG A 225 -7.72 -9.71 -20.14
N ALA A 226 -8.21 -8.54 -19.80
CA ALA A 226 -8.91 -8.32 -18.55
C ALA A 226 -10.25 -9.07 -18.64
N ILE A 227 -10.42 -10.12 -17.88
CA ILE A 227 -11.74 -10.68 -17.63
C ILE A 227 -12.30 -9.90 -16.45
N VAL A 228 -13.08 -8.86 -16.73
CA VAL A 228 -13.88 -8.18 -15.72
C VAL A 228 -15.15 -9.02 -15.57
N THR A 229 -15.19 -9.88 -14.57
CA THR A 229 -16.45 -10.50 -14.15
C THR A 229 -17.13 -9.56 -13.16
N ARG A 230 -18.29 -9.02 -13.54
CA ARG A 230 -19.25 -8.47 -12.57
C ARG A 230 -20.10 -9.65 -12.09
N GLU A 231 -20.04 -9.96 -10.82
CA GLU A 231 -21.16 -10.58 -10.10
C GLU A 231 -21.90 -9.50 -9.32
#